data_fa943fb66ceaf6ed9c797a5b743f6d7c
#
_entry.id   fa943fb66ceaf6ed9c797a5b743f6d7c
#
_cell.length_a   1.000
_cell.length_b   1.000
_cell.length_c   1.000
_cell.angle_alpha   90.00
_cell.angle_beta   90.00
_cell.angle_gamma   90.00
#
_symmetry.space_group_name_H-M   'P 1'
#
loop_
_entity.id
_entity.type
_entity.pdbx_description
1 polymer ?
#
loop_
_entity_poly.entity_id
_entity_poly.type
_entity_poly.pdbx_seq_one_letter_code
_entity_poly.pdbx_strand_id
1 'polypeptide(L)'
;MTREEKEFLDKLKNRCDSLGIDINIVGKSDLLLIYNGTTFYMEYYIYNNKLEVPLSIVSMNIKGKEYRYETYSFVDVDYTDSYDTVDNAVEEITDIVVNSNNRRKALKVINSFESFIEDMKQEDLDILLNYIKNNYNL
;
A
#
# COMPACT_ATOMS: atom_id res chain seq x y z
N MET A 1 -11.69 -3.88 24.10
CA MET A 1 -10.38 -4.13 23.48
C MET A 1 -9.62 -5.12 24.34
N THR A 2 -9.19 -6.21 23.76
CA THR A 2 -8.38 -7.21 24.48
C THR A 2 -6.95 -6.72 24.69
N ARG A 3 -6.21 -7.40 25.57
CA ARG A 3 -4.80 -7.09 25.83
C ARG A 3 -3.95 -7.26 24.56
N GLU A 4 -4.22 -8.30 23.80
CA GLU A 4 -3.52 -8.61 22.55
C GLU A 4 -3.78 -7.55 21.48
N GLU A 5 -5.02 -7.11 21.33
CA GLU A 5 -5.39 -6.04 20.40
C GLU A 5 -4.70 -4.73 20.77
N LYS A 6 -4.67 -4.40 22.06
CA LYS A 6 -3.99 -3.20 22.53
C LYS A 6 -2.49 -3.25 22.28
N GLU A 7 -1.86 -4.38 22.56
CA GLU A 7 -0.42 -4.57 22.31
C GLU A 7 -0.08 -4.42 20.85
N PHE A 8 -0.84 -5.07 19.96
CA PHE A 8 -0.68 -4.95 18.51
C PHE A 8 -0.83 -3.50 18.04
N LEU A 9 -1.90 -2.84 18.48
CA LEU A 9 -2.19 -1.47 18.07
C LEU A 9 -1.13 -0.47 18.57
N ASP A 10 -0.65 -0.62 19.80
CA ASP A 10 0.39 0.24 20.37
C ASP A 10 1.72 0.07 19.61
N LYS A 11 2.10 -1.17 19.28
CA LYS A 11 3.31 -1.44 18.50
C LYS A 11 3.19 -0.92 17.06
N LEU A 12 2.03 -1.08 16.44
CA LEU A 12 1.76 -0.54 15.12
C LEU A 12 1.85 0.98 15.10
N LYS A 13 1.25 1.66 16.06
CA LYS A 13 1.33 3.12 16.19
C LYS A 13 2.76 3.60 16.35
N ASN A 14 3.54 2.97 17.23
CA ASN A 14 4.92 3.33 17.46
C ASN A 14 5.78 3.17 16.20
N ARG A 15 5.58 2.07 15.46
CA ARG A 15 6.32 1.83 14.22
C ARG A 15 5.91 2.81 13.12
N CYS A 16 4.64 3.08 12.97
CA CYS A 16 4.12 4.06 12.01
C CYS A 16 4.68 5.45 12.30
N ASP A 17 4.70 5.86 13.57
CA ASP A 17 5.25 7.13 13.99
C ASP A 17 6.73 7.27 13.62
N SER A 18 7.52 6.22 13.85
CA SER A 18 8.95 6.20 13.48
C SER A 18 9.21 6.27 11.97
N LEU A 19 8.28 5.81 11.15
CA LEU A 19 8.41 5.76 9.69
C LEU A 19 7.69 6.91 8.96
N GLY A 20 7.02 7.80 9.69
CA GLY A 20 6.25 8.89 9.08
C GLY A 20 4.94 8.44 8.44
N ILE A 21 4.36 7.34 8.91
CA ILE A 21 3.05 6.84 8.48
C ILE A 21 1.99 7.41 9.41
N ASP A 22 1.01 8.12 8.86
CA ASP A 22 -0.14 8.59 9.63
C ASP A 22 -1.13 7.45 9.84
N ILE A 23 -1.64 7.32 11.05
CA ILE A 23 -2.59 6.29 11.44
C ILE A 23 -3.87 6.94 11.95
N ASN A 24 -5.03 6.56 11.38
CA ASN A 24 -6.35 7.03 11.79
C ASN A 24 -7.25 5.84 12.12
N ILE A 25 -7.72 5.78 13.35
CA ILE A 25 -8.66 4.74 13.77
C ILE A 25 -10.06 5.16 13.31
N VAL A 26 -10.71 4.30 12.52
CA VAL A 26 -12.05 4.57 11.96
C VAL A 26 -13.15 3.71 12.57
N GLY A 27 -12.79 2.63 13.24
CA GLY A 27 -13.74 1.75 13.92
C GLY A 27 -13.09 0.92 15.01
N LYS A 28 -13.77 -0.16 15.46
CA LYS A 28 -13.27 -1.02 16.53
C LYS A 28 -12.05 -1.84 16.13
N SER A 29 -12.01 -2.27 14.87
CA SER A 29 -10.99 -3.18 14.36
C SER A 29 -10.50 -2.74 12.98
N ASP A 30 -10.68 -1.47 12.64
CA ASP A 30 -10.30 -0.94 11.34
C ASP A 30 -9.67 0.44 11.46
N LEU A 31 -8.73 0.70 10.57
CA LEU A 31 -7.99 1.95 10.56
C LEU A 31 -7.47 2.28 9.16
N LEU A 32 -7.06 3.53 8.99
CA LEU A 32 -6.40 4.00 7.79
C LEU A 32 -4.93 4.24 8.08
N LEU A 33 -4.07 3.84 7.15
CA LEU A 33 -2.65 4.15 7.13
C LEU A 33 -2.38 5.04 5.92
N ILE A 34 -1.78 6.21 6.15
CA ILE A 34 -1.51 7.19 5.10
C ILE A 34 -0.02 7.45 5.01
N TYR A 35 0.55 7.23 3.82
CA TYR A 35 1.98 7.40 3.58
C TYR A 35 2.22 7.99 2.20
N ASN A 36 2.86 9.17 2.13
CA ASN A 36 3.22 9.83 0.87
C ASN A 36 2.06 9.90 -0.16
N GLY A 37 0.86 10.28 0.30
CA GLY A 37 -0.30 10.41 -0.58
C GLY A 37 -0.95 9.09 -0.98
N THR A 38 -0.56 7.98 -0.38
CA THR A 38 -1.21 6.68 -0.54
C THR A 38 -1.98 6.36 0.73
N THR A 39 -3.24 6.00 0.58
CA THR A 39 -4.11 5.62 1.69
C THR A 39 -4.38 4.13 1.65
N PHE A 40 -4.11 3.47 2.76
CA PHE A 40 -4.40 2.07 2.98
C PHE A 40 -5.55 1.94 3.96
N TYR A 41 -6.43 0.99 3.71
CA TYR A 41 -7.42 0.53 4.66
C TYR A 41 -6.97 -0.79 5.25
N MET A 42 -7.00 -0.91 6.57
CA MET A 42 -6.58 -2.10 7.29
C MET A 42 -7.65 -2.51 8.29
N GLU A 43 -7.95 -3.80 8.32
CA GLU A 43 -8.70 -4.44 9.40
C GLU A 43 -7.76 -5.35 10.16
N TYR A 44 -8.06 -5.64 11.41
CA TYR A 44 -7.31 -6.62 12.18
C TYR A 44 -8.25 -7.45 13.04
N TYR A 45 -7.97 -8.76 13.08
CA TYR A 45 -8.75 -9.72 13.83
C TYR A 45 -7.82 -10.64 14.61
N ILE A 46 -8.07 -10.78 15.92
CA ILE A 46 -7.34 -11.69 16.78
C ILE A 46 -8.32 -12.73 17.30
N TYR A 47 -8.15 -13.96 16.85
CA TYR A 47 -8.97 -15.08 17.29
C TYR A 47 -8.19 -16.39 17.24
N ASN A 48 -8.47 -17.33 18.16
CA ASN A 48 -7.80 -18.63 18.21
C ASN A 48 -6.27 -18.52 18.20
N ASN A 49 -5.72 -17.54 18.90
CA ASN A 49 -4.28 -17.22 18.92
C ASN A 49 -3.68 -16.87 17.55
N LYS A 50 -4.52 -16.37 16.65
CA LYS A 50 -4.08 -15.89 15.33
C LYS A 50 -4.42 -14.43 15.16
N LEU A 51 -3.50 -13.72 14.50
CA LEU A 51 -3.72 -12.35 14.03
C LEU A 51 -3.90 -12.37 12.52
N GLU A 52 -5.04 -11.90 12.04
CA GLU A 52 -5.29 -11.70 10.61
C GLU A 52 -5.42 -10.22 10.32
N VAL A 53 -4.73 -9.77 9.28
CA VAL A 53 -4.74 -8.37 8.87
C VAL A 53 -5.04 -8.26 7.38
N PRO A 54 -6.29 -8.07 6.98
CA PRO A 54 -6.61 -7.62 5.63
C PRO A 54 -6.12 -6.19 5.43
N LEU A 55 -5.33 -5.97 4.38
CA LEU A 55 -4.75 -4.68 4.04
C LEU A 55 -4.99 -4.40 2.56
N SER A 56 -5.51 -3.22 2.24
CA SER A 56 -5.76 -2.82 0.87
C SER A 56 -5.34 -1.37 0.61
N ILE A 57 -4.91 -1.09 -0.61
CA ILE A 57 -4.71 0.29 -1.07
C ILE A 57 -6.06 0.82 -1.55
N VAL A 58 -6.56 1.88 -0.92
CA VAL A 58 -7.83 2.49 -1.31
C VAL A 58 -7.65 3.68 -2.22
N SER A 59 -6.59 4.45 -2.05
CA SER A 59 -6.30 5.57 -2.95
C SER A 59 -4.82 5.93 -2.98
N MET A 60 -4.38 6.45 -4.12
CA MET A 60 -3.04 7.01 -4.30
C MET A 60 -3.18 8.31 -5.10
N ASN A 61 -2.77 9.44 -4.51
CA ASN A 61 -2.82 10.74 -5.15
C ASN A 61 -1.44 11.09 -5.74
N ILE A 62 -1.42 11.41 -7.04
CA ILE A 62 -0.22 11.80 -7.76
C ILE A 62 -0.54 13.06 -8.57
N LYS A 63 0.09 14.18 -8.23
CA LYS A 63 -0.08 15.48 -8.91
C LYS A 63 -1.57 15.86 -9.10
N GLY A 64 -2.39 15.67 -8.06
CA GLY A 64 -3.80 16.00 -8.10
C GLY A 64 -4.70 14.96 -8.76
N LYS A 65 -4.14 13.92 -9.38
CA LYS A 65 -4.90 12.79 -9.92
C LYS A 65 -4.97 11.66 -8.90
N GLU A 66 -6.16 11.18 -8.64
CA GLU A 66 -6.40 10.07 -7.72
C GLU A 66 -6.47 8.75 -8.49
N TYR A 67 -5.63 7.79 -8.08
CA TYR A 67 -5.66 6.41 -8.55
C TYR A 67 -6.23 5.54 -7.42
N ARG A 68 -7.22 4.71 -7.74
CA ARG A 68 -7.81 3.77 -6.80
C ARG A 68 -7.40 2.36 -7.17
N TYR A 69 -6.94 1.62 -6.17
CA TYR A 69 -6.53 0.24 -6.32
C TYR A 69 -7.23 -0.63 -5.29
N GLU A 70 -7.70 -1.77 -5.74
CA GLU A 70 -8.14 -2.85 -4.85
C GLU A 70 -7.05 -3.92 -4.85
N THR A 71 -6.02 -3.72 -4.05
CA THR A 71 -4.97 -4.72 -3.85
C THR A 71 -5.08 -5.22 -2.43
N TYR A 72 -5.30 -6.52 -2.27
CA TYR A 72 -5.42 -7.14 -0.96
C TYR A 72 -4.13 -7.88 -0.63
N SER A 73 -3.50 -7.48 0.47
CA SER A 73 -2.41 -8.22 1.09
C SER A 73 -2.89 -8.72 2.45
N PHE A 74 -2.66 -9.99 2.72
CA PHE A 74 -2.97 -10.57 4.03
C PHE A 74 -1.67 -10.81 4.78
N VAL A 75 -1.62 -10.34 6.01
CA VAL A 75 -0.63 -10.76 6.98
C VAL A 75 -1.32 -11.73 7.92
N ASP A 76 -0.99 -13.02 7.80
CA ASP A 76 -1.50 -14.09 8.66
C ASP A 76 -0.36 -14.53 9.58
N VAL A 77 -0.52 -14.26 10.85
CA VAL A 77 0.51 -14.53 11.84
C VAL A 77 -0.08 -15.31 13.00
N ASP A 78 0.54 -16.43 13.36
CA ASP A 78 0.20 -17.15 14.57
C ASP A 78 0.58 -16.32 15.81
N TYR A 79 -0.42 -15.93 16.58
CA TYR A 79 -0.26 -15.18 17.82
C TYR A 79 0.08 -16.13 18.96
N THR A 80 1.14 -16.91 18.81
CA THR A 80 1.63 -17.81 19.83
C THR A 80 2.81 -17.18 20.57
N ASP A 81 2.78 -17.21 21.85
CA ASP A 81 3.79 -17.04 22.91
C ASP A 81 5.14 -16.34 22.64
N SER A 82 5.42 -15.81 21.46
CA SER A 82 6.65 -15.06 21.23
C SER A 82 6.35 -13.60 20.90
N TYR A 83 6.99 -12.71 21.61
CA TYR A 83 7.00 -11.28 21.35
C TYR A 83 7.38 -10.97 19.89
N ASP A 84 8.20 -11.83 19.27
CA ASP A 84 8.70 -11.68 17.91
C ASP A 84 7.59 -11.73 16.86
N THR A 85 6.49 -12.43 17.13
CA THR A 85 5.39 -12.61 16.18
C THR A 85 4.64 -11.31 15.90
N VAL A 86 4.35 -10.54 16.94
CA VAL A 86 3.66 -9.24 16.80
C VAL A 86 4.59 -8.23 16.13
N ASP A 87 5.84 -8.19 16.54
CA ASP A 87 6.85 -7.29 15.96
C ASP A 87 7.06 -7.59 14.48
N ASN A 88 7.11 -8.87 14.10
CA ASN A 88 7.24 -9.29 12.70
C ASN A 88 6.00 -8.90 11.88
N ALA A 89 4.80 -9.05 12.42
CA ALA A 89 3.57 -8.64 11.76
C ALA A 89 3.54 -7.11 11.53
N VAL A 90 3.88 -6.34 12.54
CA VAL A 90 3.96 -4.88 12.45
C VAL A 90 5.01 -4.45 11.42
N GLU A 91 6.17 -5.08 11.41
CA GLU A 91 7.22 -4.81 10.43
C GLU A 91 6.74 -5.12 9.01
N GLU A 92 6.11 -6.27 8.78
CA GLU A 92 5.58 -6.66 7.47
C GLU A 92 4.50 -5.68 6.97
N ILE A 93 3.57 -5.28 7.83
CA ILE A 93 2.53 -4.30 7.49
C ILE A 93 3.17 -2.97 7.08
N THR A 94 4.08 -2.46 7.88
CA THR A 94 4.73 -1.17 7.60
C THR A 94 5.65 -1.22 6.40
N ASP A 95 6.31 -2.35 6.12
CA ASP A 95 7.09 -2.55 4.90
C ASP A 95 6.23 -2.49 3.64
N ILE A 96 5.04 -3.10 3.66
CA ILE A 96 4.08 -3.01 2.55
C ILE A 96 3.70 -1.55 2.30
N VAL A 97 3.42 -0.80 3.35
CA VAL A 97 3.04 0.62 3.25
C VAL A 97 4.19 1.46 2.69
N VAL A 98 5.40 1.30 3.20
CA VAL A 98 6.57 2.05 2.73
C VAL A 98 6.95 1.68 1.30
N ASN A 99 6.85 0.39 0.93
CA ASN A 99 7.13 -0.08 -0.42
C ASN A 99 6.14 0.44 -1.48
N SER A 100 4.99 1.00 -1.07
CA SER A 100 4.06 1.66 -1.99
C SER A 100 4.71 2.83 -2.75
N ASN A 101 5.80 3.38 -2.26
CA ASN A 101 6.56 4.42 -2.97
C ASN A 101 7.05 3.95 -4.35
N ASN A 102 7.40 2.69 -4.52
CA ASN A 102 7.84 2.16 -5.80
C ASN A 102 6.69 2.18 -6.83
N ARG A 103 5.48 1.82 -6.39
CA ARG A 103 4.28 1.90 -7.23
C ARG A 103 3.97 3.35 -7.58
N ARG A 104 4.08 4.26 -6.62
CA ARG A 104 3.87 5.69 -6.84
C ARG A 104 4.86 6.26 -7.85
N LYS A 105 6.13 5.88 -7.78
CA LYS A 105 7.15 6.28 -8.75
C LYS A 105 6.83 5.77 -10.15
N ALA A 106 6.42 4.52 -10.27
CA ALA A 106 6.02 3.93 -11.55
C ALA A 106 4.82 4.67 -12.16
N LEU A 107 3.81 4.99 -11.36
CA LEU A 107 2.64 5.75 -11.82
C LEU A 107 2.98 7.18 -12.24
N LYS A 108 3.93 7.83 -11.58
CA LYS A 108 4.42 9.16 -12.01
C LYS A 108 5.05 9.08 -13.40
N VAL A 109 5.85 8.05 -13.67
CA VAL A 109 6.47 7.84 -14.98
C VAL A 109 5.39 7.58 -16.03
N ILE A 110 4.43 6.70 -15.77
CA ILE A 110 3.32 6.39 -16.68
C ILE A 110 2.49 7.65 -16.97
N ASN A 111 2.16 8.43 -15.95
CA ASN A 111 1.38 9.67 -16.12
C ASN A 111 2.11 10.69 -16.99
N SER A 112 3.42 10.84 -16.80
CA SER A 112 4.25 11.74 -17.63
C SER A 112 4.32 11.25 -19.06
N PHE A 113 4.39 9.93 -19.28
CA PHE A 113 4.40 9.30 -20.60
C PHE A 113 3.07 9.46 -21.33
N GLU A 114 1.94 9.31 -20.62
CA GLU A 114 0.61 9.57 -21.17
C GLU A 114 0.47 11.01 -21.69
N SER A 115 0.89 11.98 -20.90
CA SER A 115 0.87 13.40 -21.33
C SER A 115 1.73 13.65 -22.56
N PHE A 116 2.89 13.00 -22.62
CA PHE A 116 3.77 13.08 -23.79
C PHE A 116 3.11 12.50 -25.04
N ILE A 117 2.41 11.37 -24.91
CA ILE A 117 1.69 10.74 -26.02
C ILE A 117 0.51 11.59 -26.50
N GLU A 118 -0.25 12.21 -25.61
CA GLU A 118 -1.37 13.08 -25.94
C GLU A 118 -0.94 14.27 -26.81
N ASP A 119 0.24 14.81 -26.57
CA ASP A 119 0.79 15.94 -27.33
C ASP A 119 1.54 15.51 -28.60
N MET A 120 1.69 14.22 -28.83
CA MET A 120 2.46 13.67 -29.93
C MET A 120 1.68 13.74 -31.26
N LYS A 121 2.39 14.08 -32.35
CA LYS A 121 1.82 14.03 -33.69
C LYS A 121 1.53 12.58 -34.10
N GLN A 122 0.52 12.39 -34.95
CA GLN A 122 0.10 11.05 -35.38
C GLN A 122 1.24 10.24 -36.04
N GLU A 123 2.08 10.91 -36.82
CA GLU A 123 3.25 10.28 -37.46
C GLU A 123 4.23 9.70 -36.44
N ASP A 124 4.53 10.50 -35.41
CA ASP A 124 5.45 10.09 -34.33
C ASP A 124 4.82 8.97 -33.47
N LEU A 125 3.51 9.05 -33.25
CA LEU A 125 2.78 8.02 -32.51
C LEU A 125 2.82 6.66 -33.25
N ASP A 126 2.66 6.67 -34.57
CA ASP A 126 2.75 5.45 -35.39
C ASP A 126 4.14 4.82 -35.33
N ILE A 127 5.19 5.64 -35.36
CA ILE A 127 6.58 5.19 -35.20
C ILE A 127 6.77 4.54 -33.81
N LEU A 128 6.28 5.19 -32.77
CA LEU A 128 6.38 4.67 -31.40
C LEU A 128 5.63 3.34 -31.24
N LEU A 129 4.40 3.24 -31.80
CA LEU A 129 3.62 2.01 -31.76
C LEU A 129 4.32 0.86 -32.47
N ASN A 130 4.91 1.09 -33.63
CA ASN A 130 5.67 0.08 -34.34
C ASN A 130 6.90 -0.37 -33.56
N TYR A 131 7.60 0.55 -32.92
CA TYR A 131 8.73 0.22 -32.06
C TYR A 131 8.31 -0.67 -30.89
N ILE A 132 7.22 -0.32 -30.21
CA ILE A 132 6.69 -1.10 -29.07
C ILE A 132 6.27 -2.50 -29.52
N LYS A 133 5.54 -2.62 -30.63
CA LYS A 133 5.10 -3.91 -31.18
C LYS A 133 6.27 -4.82 -31.53
N ASN A 134 7.31 -4.26 -32.14
CA ASN A 134 8.49 -5.03 -32.58
C ASN A 134 9.37 -5.49 -31.42
N ASN A 135 9.44 -4.73 -30.32
CA ASN A 135 10.36 -5.00 -29.22
C ASN A 135 9.71 -5.63 -27.99
N TYR A 136 8.39 -5.56 -27.85
CA TYR A 136 7.67 -6.02 -26.65
C TYR A 136 6.54 -7.01 -26.93
N ASN A 137 6.41 -7.51 -28.14
CA ASN A 137 5.40 -8.52 -28.55
C ASN A 137 3.95 -8.15 -28.19
N LEU A 138 3.59 -6.92 -28.45
CA LEU A 138 2.22 -6.47 -28.26
C LEU A 138 1.32 -6.83 -29.46
#